data_0f6b503f507de2e787965e57a8193f5f
#
_entry.id   0f6b503f507de2e787965e57a8193f5f
#
_cell.length_a   1.000
_cell.length_b   1.000
_cell.length_c   1.000
_cell.angle_alpha   90.00
_cell.angle_beta   90.00
_cell.angle_gamma   90.00
#
_symmetry.space_group_name_H-M   'P 1'
#
loop_
_entity.id
_entity.type
_entity.pdbx_description
1 polymer ?
#
loop_
_entity_poly.entity_id
_entity_poly.type
_entity_poly.pdbx_seq_one_letter_code
_entity_poly.pdbx_strand_id
1 'polypeptide(L)'
;MKSIWKKAALAVLAGAMAVSFTGCGGEKKPETPAAKKESKEITVYMGVVEQSAKVVASEFEKDTGIKVNFVRMSGGETLSRIRAEKNNPQASVWYGGSADSFIMAKKEGLLEAYKSPNAEKIKPEFKDADGYWTGIYQGYLGFILDGRYFDEHKLQPPTSWDDLLKPEFTGQIVMGNPGSASTGYVVVSAIVQSRGEEKGMEYLAKLNKQVKQYTKAGAAPARSAALGETAIGITYLHNGIRLIKEGNTNVRLSLPEEGTAYELGAVAIIKNAPDMEAAKKFVDWALTKKAQEIGQHNNSYQFLTNPEANPPEEAMKFKDAKLIDYNFQWSGDNRARLLEAWNKAVKE
;
A
#
# COMPACT_ATOMS: atom_id res chain seq x y z
N MET A 1 -27.72 -57.95 16.17
CA MET A 1 -27.66 -58.97 17.26
C MET A 1 -26.87 -58.39 18.41
N LYS A 2 -27.55 -58.26 19.57
CA LYS A 2 -27.10 -58.31 20.97
C LYS A 2 -25.91 -57.41 21.38
N SER A 3 -26.13 -56.27 22.09
CA SER A 3 -26.52 -56.14 23.51
C SER A 3 -25.46 -56.65 24.49
N ILE A 4 -25.09 -55.78 25.48
CA ILE A 4 -25.20 -55.97 26.96
C ILE A 4 -24.21 -54.99 27.60
N TRP A 5 -24.57 -53.89 28.21
CA TRP A 5 -24.92 -53.51 29.59
C TRP A 5 -24.10 -54.15 30.71
N LYS A 6 -23.52 -53.32 31.60
CA LYS A 6 -23.52 -53.36 33.09
C LYS A 6 -22.75 -52.16 33.61
N LYS A 7 -23.28 -51.22 34.26
CA LYS A 7 -23.89 -50.85 35.55
C LYS A 7 -23.01 -51.06 36.78
N ALA A 8 -22.94 -49.98 37.54
CA ALA A 8 -22.88 -49.77 38.99
C ALA A 8 -21.47 -49.85 39.62
N ALA A 9 -21.08 -49.06 40.65
CA ALA A 9 -21.86 -48.61 41.80
C ALA A 9 -21.25 -47.37 42.48
N LEU A 10 -22.11 -46.64 43.21
CA LEU A 10 -21.85 -45.58 44.19
C LEU A 10 -21.01 -46.07 45.39
N ALA A 11 -20.21 -45.16 45.97
CA ALA A 11 -19.96 -45.13 47.39
C ALA A 11 -19.89 -43.70 47.91
N VAL A 12 -20.87 -43.32 48.72
CA VAL A 12 -20.96 -42.10 49.54
C VAL A 12 -20.24 -42.37 50.84
N LEU A 13 -19.38 -41.42 51.28
CA LEU A 13 -19.00 -41.31 52.69
C LEU A 13 -18.93 -39.83 53.06
N ALA A 14 -19.86 -39.49 53.98
CA ALA A 14 -19.94 -38.22 54.66
C ALA A 14 -18.99 -38.23 55.86
N GLY A 15 -18.38 -37.08 56.18
CA GLY A 15 -17.57 -36.92 57.38
C GLY A 15 -17.34 -35.42 57.72
N ALA A 16 -17.94 -35.04 58.77
CA ALA A 16 -18.24 -33.79 59.42
C ALA A 16 -17.15 -32.72 59.57
N MET A 17 -17.64 -31.47 59.58
CA MET A 17 -17.29 -30.22 60.21
C MET A 17 -16.09 -30.17 61.17
N ALA A 18 -15.23 -29.14 60.94
CA ALA A 18 -14.69 -28.32 62.03
C ALA A 18 -14.55 -26.85 61.54
N VAL A 19 -15.35 -25.98 62.11
CA VAL A 19 -15.30 -24.53 61.97
C VAL A 19 -14.15 -24.01 62.83
N SER A 20 -13.22 -23.29 62.24
CA SER A 20 -12.29 -22.41 63.00
C SER A 20 -12.28 -21.04 62.33
N PHE A 21 -13.00 -20.10 62.89
CA PHE A 21 -12.85 -18.68 62.66
C PHE A 21 -11.52 -18.21 63.25
N THR A 22 -10.61 -17.76 62.37
CA THR A 22 -9.59 -16.79 62.76
C THR A 22 -9.50 -15.74 61.66
N GLY A 23 -9.99 -14.56 61.96
CA GLY A 23 -9.83 -13.40 61.12
C GLY A 23 -8.37 -12.95 61.11
N CYS A 24 -7.84 -12.69 59.92
CA CYS A 24 -6.73 -11.77 59.73
C CYS A 24 -6.95 -11.04 58.42
N GLY A 25 -7.08 -9.71 58.50
CA GLY A 25 -7.15 -8.84 57.34
C GLY A 25 -5.90 -8.98 56.51
N GLY A 26 -6.06 -9.52 55.29
CA GLY A 26 -5.07 -9.51 54.25
C GLY A 26 -5.44 -8.42 53.25
N GLU A 27 -4.72 -7.30 53.26
CA GLU A 27 -4.74 -6.34 52.18
C GLU A 27 -4.52 -7.07 50.87
N LYS A 28 -5.53 -7.03 49.98
CA LYS A 28 -5.32 -7.41 48.57
C LYS A 28 -4.29 -6.47 47.98
N LYS A 29 -3.03 -6.93 47.82
CA LYS A 29 -2.08 -6.28 46.92
C LYS A 29 -2.76 -6.10 45.59
N PRO A 30 -2.66 -4.90 44.97
CA PRO A 30 -3.12 -4.72 43.61
C PRO A 30 -2.36 -5.72 42.70
N GLU A 31 -3.08 -6.58 41.98
CA GLU A 31 -2.50 -7.40 40.96
C GLU A 31 -1.87 -6.46 39.94
N THR A 32 -0.55 -6.45 39.88
CA THR A 32 0.19 -5.79 38.81
C THR A 32 -0.29 -6.44 37.51
N PRO A 33 -0.77 -5.66 36.50
CA PRO A 33 -1.17 -6.23 35.23
C PRO A 33 0.00 -7.06 34.71
N ALA A 34 -0.25 -8.33 34.43
CA ALA A 34 0.75 -9.20 33.83
C ALA A 34 1.30 -8.50 32.59
N ALA A 35 2.61 -8.24 32.56
CA ALA A 35 3.28 -7.66 31.40
C ALA A 35 2.88 -8.49 30.19
N LYS A 36 2.16 -7.90 29.22
CA LYS A 36 1.82 -8.55 27.97
C LYS A 36 3.12 -9.02 27.36
N LYS A 37 3.26 -10.33 27.17
CA LYS A 37 4.44 -10.94 26.55
C LYS A 37 4.67 -10.27 25.20
N GLU A 38 5.81 -9.62 24.99
CA GLU A 38 6.13 -8.99 23.73
C GLU A 38 6.01 -10.03 22.61
N SER A 39 5.24 -9.70 21.57
CA SER A 39 5.09 -10.57 20.42
C SER A 39 6.45 -10.71 19.72
N LYS A 40 6.82 -11.95 19.40
CA LYS A 40 8.04 -12.26 18.65
C LYS A 40 7.83 -12.26 17.14
N GLU A 41 6.61 -12.05 16.70
CA GLU A 41 6.25 -11.99 15.30
C GLU A 41 5.10 -11.02 15.06
N ILE A 42 4.99 -10.51 13.82
CA ILE A 42 3.94 -9.62 13.37
C ILE A 42 3.51 -9.97 11.95
N THR A 43 2.22 -9.87 11.64
CA THR A 43 1.73 -9.96 10.26
C THR A 43 1.53 -8.57 9.68
N VAL A 44 2.08 -8.33 8.47
CA VAL A 44 2.05 -7.05 7.76
C VAL A 44 1.48 -7.23 6.35
N TYR A 45 0.47 -6.44 5.98
CA TYR A 45 0.02 -6.33 4.60
C TYR A 45 0.89 -5.34 3.85
N MET A 46 1.56 -5.78 2.77
CA MET A 46 2.54 -4.97 2.06
C MET A 46 2.12 -4.65 0.63
N GLY A 47 1.97 -3.34 0.33
CA GLY A 47 1.61 -2.81 -0.99
C GLY A 47 2.80 -2.55 -1.92
N VAL A 48 4.01 -2.91 -1.51
CA VAL A 48 5.24 -2.78 -2.31
C VAL A 48 5.51 -4.04 -3.14
N VAL A 49 6.48 -3.99 -4.06
CA VAL A 49 6.88 -5.19 -4.82
C VAL A 49 7.49 -6.25 -3.89
N GLU A 50 7.33 -7.52 -4.25
CA GLU A 50 7.68 -8.64 -3.38
C GLU A 50 9.13 -8.62 -2.91
N GLN A 51 10.07 -8.26 -3.80
CA GLN A 51 11.48 -8.15 -3.44
C GLN A 51 11.71 -7.11 -2.33
N SER A 52 11.08 -5.93 -2.44
CA SER A 52 11.17 -4.89 -1.41
C SER A 52 10.50 -5.34 -0.11
N ALA A 53 9.37 -6.06 -0.18
CA ALA A 53 8.70 -6.60 1.00
C ALA A 53 9.59 -7.58 1.77
N LYS A 54 10.29 -8.48 1.07
CA LYS A 54 11.25 -9.42 1.68
C LYS A 54 12.38 -8.72 2.42
N VAL A 55 12.91 -7.66 1.81
CA VAL A 55 14.01 -6.90 2.42
C VAL A 55 13.55 -6.11 3.64
N VAL A 56 12.41 -5.41 3.54
CA VAL A 56 11.81 -4.69 4.67
C VAL A 56 11.55 -5.64 5.84
N ALA A 57 10.98 -6.82 5.58
CA ALA A 57 10.73 -7.84 6.59
C ALA A 57 12.03 -8.31 7.28
N SER A 58 13.06 -8.64 6.48
CA SER A 58 14.35 -9.11 6.99
C SER A 58 15.10 -8.04 7.80
N GLU A 59 15.13 -6.79 7.34
CA GLU A 59 15.84 -5.72 8.05
C GLU A 59 15.13 -5.30 9.34
N PHE A 60 13.78 -5.31 9.35
CA PHE A 60 13.04 -5.10 10.59
C PHE A 60 13.31 -6.20 11.61
N GLU A 61 13.28 -7.47 11.19
CA GLU A 61 13.61 -8.61 12.07
C GLU A 61 15.04 -8.51 12.62
N LYS A 62 15.99 -8.16 11.79
CA LYS A 62 17.40 -7.96 12.19
C LYS A 62 17.57 -6.85 13.23
N ASP A 63 16.82 -5.74 13.08
CA ASP A 63 16.94 -4.58 13.97
C ASP A 63 16.18 -4.74 15.29
N THR A 64 15.11 -5.55 15.31
CA THR A 64 14.18 -5.61 16.46
C THR A 64 14.06 -7.00 17.09
N GLY A 65 14.49 -8.04 16.40
CA GLY A 65 14.25 -9.43 16.80
C GLY A 65 12.80 -9.89 16.61
N ILE A 66 11.94 -9.07 15.97
CA ILE A 66 10.53 -9.39 15.71
C ILE A 66 10.41 -9.88 14.28
N LYS A 67 10.00 -11.14 14.09
CA LYS A 67 9.79 -11.74 12.78
C LYS A 67 8.60 -11.11 12.06
N VAL A 68 8.74 -10.82 10.77
CA VAL A 68 7.66 -10.31 9.93
C VAL A 68 7.11 -11.41 9.01
N ASN A 69 5.85 -11.76 9.21
CA ASN A 69 5.07 -12.53 8.26
C ASN A 69 4.34 -11.54 7.36
N PHE A 70 4.67 -11.47 6.08
CA PHE A 70 3.99 -10.51 5.21
C PHE A 70 3.09 -11.19 4.16
N VAL A 71 2.03 -10.47 3.80
CA VAL A 71 1.16 -10.82 2.66
C VAL A 71 1.21 -9.66 1.68
N ARG A 72 1.72 -9.95 0.48
CA ARG A 72 1.82 -8.94 -0.59
C ARG A 72 0.48 -8.82 -1.32
N MET A 73 -0.05 -7.58 -1.37
CA MET A 73 -1.28 -7.23 -2.10
C MET A 73 -1.16 -5.80 -2.65
N SER A 74 -1.92 -5.48 -3.70
CA SER A 74 -2.07 -4.09 -4.15
C SER A 74 -2.95 -3.30 -3.19
N GLY A 75 -2.81 -1.96 -3.16
CA GLY A 75 -3.50 -1.13 -2.16
C GLY A 75 -5.02 -1.28 -2.14
N GLY A 76 -5.67 -1.39 -3.31
CA GLY A 76 -7.12 -1.63 -3.37
C GLY A 76 -7.52 -3.02 -2.87
N GLU A 77 -6.70 -4.05 -3.12
CA GLU A 77 -6.92 -5.40 -2.58
C GLU A 77 -6.73 -5.42 -1.06
N THR A 78 -5.69 -4.72 -0.56
CA THR A 78 -5.43 -4.58 0.87
C THR A 78 -6.61 -3.91 1.58
N LEU A 79 -7.12 -2.79 1.06
CA LEU A 79 -8.29 -2.12 1.62
C LEU A 79 -9.51 -3.04 1.67
N SER A 80 -9.77 -3.78 0.60
CA SER A 80 -10.89 -4.74 0.53
C SER A 80 -10.73 -5.86 1.55
N ARG A 81 -9.51 -6.35 1.76
CA ARG A 81 -9.22 -7.39 2.73
C ARG A 81 -9.39 -6.90 4.17
N ILE A 82 -8.85 -5.74 4.50
CA ILE A 82 -9.01 -5.13 5.84
C ILE A 82 -10.50 -4.92 6.16
N ARG A 83 -11.32 -4.50 5.18
CA ARG A 83 -12.79 -4.40 5.35
C ARG A 83 -13.43 -5.74 5.70
N ALA A 84 -13.06 -6.79 4.98
CA ALA A 84 -13.58 -8.13 5.22
C ALA A 84 -13.19 -8.67 6.60
N GLU A 85 -12.02 -8.29 7.09
CA GLU A 85 -11.43 -8.76 8.35
C GLU A 85 -11.69 -7.81 9.54
N LYS A 86 -12.49 -6.74 9.37
CA LYS A 86 -12.66 -5.67 10.38
C LYS A 86 -13.02 -6.16 11.79
N ASN A 87 -13.73 -7.28 11.90
CA ASN A 87 -14.14 -7.85 13.18
C ASN A 87 -13.13 -8.88 13.74
N ASN A 88 -12.17 -9.32 12.91
CA ASN A 88 -11.11 -10.25 13.29
C ASN A 88 -9.87 -10.01 12.41
N PRO A 89 -9.11 -8.92 12.64
CA PRO A 89 -7.95 -8.56 11.84
C PRO A 89 -6.89 -9.67 11.84
N GLN A 90 -6.38 -10.01 10.67
CA GLN A 90 -5.35 -11.03 10.50
C GLN A 90 -3.95 -10.42 10.35
N ALA A 91 -3.86 -9.11 10.27
CA ALA A 91 -2.60 -8.37 10.22
C ALA A 91 -2.65 -7.16 11.16
N SER A 92 -1.48 -6.73 11.60
CA SER A 92 -1.34 -5.61 12.53
C SER A 92 -0.98 -4.30 11.83
N VAL A 93 -0.31 -4.37 10.68
CA VAL A 93 0.18 -3.20 9.95
C VAL A 93 -0.16 -3.30 8.47
N TRP A 94 -0.45 -2.15 7.88
CA TRP A 94 -0.46 -1.93 6.44
C TRP A 94 0.72 -1.05 6.05
N TYR A 95 1.60 -1.54 5.16
CA TYR A 95 2.81 -0.88 4.69
C TYR A 95 2.83 -0.75 3.17
N GLY A 96 2.91 0.48 2.66
CA GLY A 96 2.94 0.78 1.23
C GLY A 96 1.58 0.79 0.55
N GLY A 97 1.53 1.41 -0.61
CA GLY A 97 0.31 1.77 -1.34
C GLY A 97 -0.09 3.22 -1.08
N SER A 98 -0.86 3.80 -2.00
CA SER A 98 -1.17 5.23 -2.02
C SER A 98 -2.05 5.70 -0.86
N ALA A 99 -1.75 6.88 -0.32
CA ALA A 99 -2.41 7.50 0.83
C ALA A 99 -3.94 7.64 0.68
N ASP A 100 -4.48 7.79 -0.53
CA ASP A 100 -5.92 7.83 -0.77
C ASP A 100 -6.66 6.59 -0.23
N SER A 101 -6.02 5.43 -0.32
CA SER A 101 -6.57 4.19 0.23
C SER A 101 -6.55 4.16 1.76
N PHE A 102 -5.53 4.76 2.39
CA PHE A 102 -5.43 4.92 3.85
C PHE A 102 -6.44 5.96 4.36
N ILE A 103 -6.66 7.03 3.62
CA ILE A 103 -7.68 8.05 3.93
C ILE A 103 -9.08 7.41 3.93
N MET A 104 -9.38 6.58 2.92
CA MET A 104 -10.63 5.82 2.90
C MET A 104 -10.72 4.85 4.08
N ALA A 105 -9.65 4.13 4.40
CA ALA A 105 -9.62 3.22 5.54
C ALA A 105 -9.83 3.95 6.88
N LYS A 106 -9.24 5.14 7.07
CA LYS A 106 -9.51 6.01 8.22
C LYS A 106 -10.99 6.36 8.31
N LYS A 107 -11.59 6.83 7.20
CA LYS A 107 -13.01 7.20 7.12
C LYS A 107 -13.95 6.06 7.50
N GLU A 108 -13.56 4.83 7.19
CA GLU A 108 -14.31 3.62 7.51
C GLU A 108 -14.01 3.05 8.90
N GLY A 109 -13.15 3.72 9.69
CA GLY A 109 -12.77 3.26 11.03
C GLY A 109 -11.94 1.98 11.05
N LEU A 110 -11.17 1.71 9.99
CA LEU A 110 -10.37 0.49 9.81
C LEU A 110 -8.93 0.63 10.29
N LEU A 111 -8.49 1.82 10.69
CA LEU A 111 -7.14 2.11 11.16
C LEU A 111 -7.15 2.50 12.64
N GLU A 112 -6.02 2.31 13.30
CA GLU A 112 -5.76 2.75 14.67
C GLU A 112 -4.88 4.01 14.64
N ALA A 113 -5.22 5.02 15.45
CA ALA A 113 -4.41 6.22 15.56
C ALA A 113 -3.14 5.94 16.38
N TYR A 114 -1.99 6.30 15.83
CA TYR A 114 -0.70 6.23 16.50
C TYR A 114 0.22 7.34 16.02
N LYS A 115 0.58 8.25 16.92
CA LYS A 115 1.54 9.33 16.65
C LYS A 115 2.96 8.83 16.96
N SER A 116 3.63 8.29 15.94
CA SER A 116 5.02 7.88 16.07
C SER A 116 5.93 9.08 16.38
N PRO A 117 6.89 8.97 17.30
CA PRO A 117 7.89 10.01 17.53
C PRO A 117 8.69 10.34 16.26
N ASN A 118 8.95 9.34 15.41
CA ASN A 118 9.68 9.52 14.15
C ASN A 118 8.84 10.23 13.07
N ALA A 119 7.53 10.35 13.25
CA ALA A 119 6.66 11.10 12.36
C ALA A 119 6.77 12.63 12.55
N GLU A 120 7.36 13.12 13.63
CA GLU A 120 7.49 14.56 13.89
C GLU A 120 8.25 15.26 12.76
N LYS A 121 9.30 14.64 12.24
CA LYS A 121 10.15 15.14 11.16
C LYS A 121 9.51 15.08 9.78
N ILE A 122 8.47 14.26 9.60
CA ILE A 122 7.77 14.13 8.31
C ILE A 122 6.89 15.37 8.11
N LYS A 123 6.92 15.93 6.90
CA LYS A 123 6.13 17.12 6.55
C LYS A 123 4.64 16.90 6.82
N PRO A 124 3.89 17.94 7.22
CA PRO A 124 2.46 17.83 7.50
C PRO A 124 1.64 17.27 6.33
N GLU A 125 1.97 17.63 5.09
CA GLU A 125 1.30 17.16 3.88
C GLU A 125 1.51 15.67 3.59
N PHE A 126 2.47 15.03 4.28
CA PHE A 126 2.79 13.60 4.12
C PHE A 126 2.29 12.73 5.27
N LYS A 127 1.43 13.24 6.14
CA LYS A 127 0.87 12.48 7.25
C LYS A 127 -0.53 12.91 7.64
N ASP A 128 -1.25 12.01 8.24
CA ASP A 128 -2.54 12.32 8.86
C ASP A 128 -2.35 13.10 10.17
N ALA A 129 -3.08 14.18 10.34
CA ALA A 129 -2.96 15.05 11.53
C ALA A 129 -3.32 14.34 12.85
N ASP A 130 -4.22 13.34 12.77
CA ASP A 130 -4.64 12.55 13.94
C ASP A 130 -3.76 11.30 14.15
N GLY A 131 -2.84 11.01 13.21
CA GLY A 131 -1.88 9.92 13.31
C GLY A 131 -2.39 8.56 12.81
N TYR A 132 -3.42 8.51 11.96
CA TYR A 132 -3.91 7.26 11.41
C TYR A 132 -3.00 6.64 10.35
N TRP A 133 -2.20 7.46 9.66
CA TRP A 133 -1.20 7.01 8.69
C TRP A 133 -0.07 8.03 8.55
N THR A 134 1.09 7.56 8.12
CA THR A 134 2.26 8.41 7.81
C THR A 134 2.89 7.96 6.50
N GLY A 135 3.21 8.92 5.64
CA GLY A 135 3.91 8.68 4.38
C GLY A 135 5.34 8.19 4.59
N ILE A 136 5.78 7.30 3.73
CA ILE A 136 7.12 6.68 3.78
C ILE A 136 7.92 6.90 2.50
N TYR A 137 7.24 7.08 1.36
CA TYR A 137 7.87 7.38 0.07
C TYR A 137 6.92 8.09 -0.89
N GLN A 138 7.47 8.65 -1.97
CA GLN A 138 6.71 9.19 -3.10
C GLN A 138 7.15 8.54 -4.41
N GLY A 139 6.20 8.32 -5.32
CA GLY A 139 6.46 7.80 -6.65
C GLY A 139 5.67 8.57 -7.71
N TYR A 140 6.36 9.18 -8.69
CA TYR A 140 5.70 9.96 -9.74
C TYR A 140 5.08 9.05 -10.79
N LEU A 141 3.83 9.33 -11.15
CA LEU A 141 3.09 8.63 -12.20
C LEU A 141 3.65 9.06 -13.57
N GLY A 142 3.83 8.08 -14.47
CA GLY A 142 4.35 8.37 -15.81
C GLY A 142 4.15 7.21 -16.76
N PHE A 143 4.84 7.28 -17.88
CA PHE A 143 4.77 6.32 -18.97
C PHE A 143 6.07 5.54 -19.05
N ILE A 144 5.95 4.22 -19.00
CA ILE A 144 7.05 3.28 -19.21
C ILE A 144 6.90 2.74 -20.62
N LEU A 145 7.90 2.96 -21.46
CA LEU A 145 7.81 2.76 -22.89
C LEU A 145 8.70 1.58 -23.33
N ASP A 146 8.21 0.75 -24.24
CA ASP A 146 9.08 -0.13 -25.02
C ASP A 146 9.74 0.66 -26.15
N GLY A 147 10.97 1.09 -25.99
CA GLY A 147 11.72 1.86 -26.98
C GLY A 147 11.81 1.21 -28.35
N ARG A 148 11.78 -0.14 -28.42
CA ARG A 148 11.81 -0.87 -29.71
C ARG A 148 10.57 -0.57 -30.53
N TYR A 149 9.38 -0.54 -29.90
CA TYR A 149 8.13 -0.19 -30.59
C TYR A 149 8.23 1.21 -31.21
N PHE A 150 8.72 2.19 -30.45
CA PHE A 150 8.86 3.58 -30.93
C PHE A 150 9.88 3.70 -32.07
N ASP A 151 11.02 2.99 -31.97
CA ASP A 151 12.06 2.99 -33.00
C ASP A 151 11.57 2.33 -34.31
N GLU A 152 10.93 1.17 -34.20
CA GLU A 152 10.40 0.40 -35.34
C GLU A 152 9.32 1.17 -36.10
N HIS A 153 8.40 1.81 -35.37
CA HIS A 153 7.29 2.56 -35.97
C HIS A 153 7.65 4.04 -36.20
N LYS A 154 8.88 4.48 -35.90
CA LYS A 154 9.36 5.87 -36.05
C LYS A 154 8.47 6.88 -35.35
N LEU A 155 7.95 6.51 -34.16
CA LEU A 155 7.09 7.34 -33.35
C LEU A 155 7.88 8.13 -32.31
N GLN A 156 7.35 9.31 -31.97
CA GLN A 156 7.87 10.07 -30.82
C GLN A 156 7.23 9.54 -29.52
N PRO A 157 7.99 9.46 -28.42
CA PRO A 157 7.45 9.17 -27.10
C PRO A 157 6.31 10.14 -26.73
N PRO A 158 5.23 9.66 -26.09
CA PRO A 158 4.17 10.54 -25.61
C PRO A 158 4.71 11.46 -24.50
N THR A 159 4.44 12.75 -24.61
CA THR A 159 4.81 13.78 -23.62
C THR A 159 3.58 14.47 -23.01
N SER A 160 2.39 13.97 -23.34
CA SER A 160 1.13 14.45 -22.76
C SER A 160 0.16 13.31 -22.54
N TRP A 161 -0.84 13.52 -21.67
CA TRP A 161 -1.94 12.60 -21.53
C TRP A 161 -2.73 12.45 -22.85
N ASP A 162 -2.88 13.53 -23.62
CA ASP A 162 -3.63 13.51 -24.87
C ASP A 162 -2.90 12.73 -25.98
N ASP A 163 -1.57 12.65 -25.93
CA ASP A 163 -0.80 11.80 -26.84
C ASP A 163 -1.21 10.33 -26.76
N LEU A 164 -1.62 9.87 -25.57
CA LEU A 164 -2.06 8.48 -25.38
C LEU A 164 -3.33 8.12 -26.16
N LEU A 165 -4.07 9.12 -26.64
CA LEU A 165 -5.29 8.92 -27.43
C LEU A 165 -5.03 8.79 -28.93
N LYS A 166 -3.77 8.90 -29.38
CA LYS A 166 -3.42 8.77 -30.79
C LYS A 166 -3.69 7.36 -31.32
N PRO A 167 -4.14 7.22 -32.57
CA PRO A 167 -4.53 5.91 -33.14
C PRO A 167 -3.43 4.84 -33.09
N GLU A 168 -2.16 5.24 -33.19
CA GLU A 168 -1.01 4.34 -33.14
C GLU A 168 -0.87 3.61 -31.79
N PHE A 169 -1.53 4.08 -30.74
CA PHE A 169 -1.50 3.44 -29.42
C PHE A 169 -2.75 2.60 -29.12
N THR A 170 -3.65 2.42 -30.10
CA THR A 170 -4.84 1.59 -29.93
C THR A 170 -4.46 0.15 -29.60
N GLY A 171 -4.87 -0.34 -28.42
CA GLY A 171 -4.50 -1.67 -27.92
C GLY A 171 -3.01 -1.79 -27.53
N GLN A 172 -2.30 -0.67 -27.37
CA GLN A 172 -0.88 -0.63 -27.01
C GLN A 172 -0.60 -0.04 -25.65
N ILE A 173 -1.63 0.10 -24.80
CA ILE A 173 -1.51 0.61 -23.44
C ILE A 173 -1.91 -0.45 -22.44
N VAL A 174 -1.12 -0.61 -21.38
CA VAL A 174 -1.46 -1.41 -20.19
C VAL A 174 -1.43 -0.51 -18.97
N MET A 175 -2.42 -0.61 -18.09
CA MET A 175 -2.46 0.11 -16.82
C MET A 175 -3.06 -0.73 -15.70
N GLY A 176 -2.90 -0.29 -14.45
CA GLY A 176 -3.53 -0.94 -13.31
C GLY A 176 -5.05 -0.79 -13.33
N ASN A 177 -5.80 -1.82 -12.90
CA ASN A 177 -7.24 -1.69 -12.70
C ASN A 177 -7.52 -0.75 -11.53
N PRO A 178 -8.32 0.32 -11.71
CA PRO A 178 -8.56 1.32 -10.65
C PRO A 178 -9.17 0.77 -9.37
N GLY A 179 -9.95 -0.32 -9.46
CA GLY A 179 -10.56 -0.95 -8.29
C GLY A 179 -9.59 -1.75 -7.43
N SER A 180 -8.60 -2.43 -8.06
CA SER A 180 -7.66 -3.32 -7.37
C SER A 180 -6.26 -2.72 -7.17
N ALA A 181 -5.77 -1.91 -8.11
CA ALA A 181 -4.47 -1.27 -8.05
C ALA A 181 -4.59 0.22 -7.72
N SER A 182 -3.97 0.68 -6.63
CA SER A 182 -3.93 2.10 -6.28
C SER A 182 -3.39 2.96 -7.43
N THR A 183 -2.37 2.48 -8.16
CA THR A 183 -1.81 3.16 -9.34
C THR A 183 -2.89 3.49 -10.38
N GLY A 184 -3.76 2.51 -10.70
CA GLY A 184 -4.87 2.74 -11.64
C GLY A 184 -5.87 3.77 -11.12
N TYR A 185 -6.16 3.75 -9.82
CA TYR A 185 -7.02 4.74 -9.21
C TYR A 185 -6.40 6.15 -9.21
N VAL A 186 -5.09 6.26 -8.96
CA VAL A 186 -4.39 7.55 -9.05
C VAL A 186 -4.48 8.13 -10.46
N VAL A 187 -4.42 7.31 -11.52
CA VAL A 187 -4.67 7.79 -12.90
C VAL A 187 -6.06 8.40 -13.02
N VAL A 188 -7.11 7.69 -12.56
CA VAL A 188 -8.50 8.20 -12.63
C VAL A 188 -8.63 9.51 -11.85
N SER A 189 -8.16 9.54 -10.61
CA SER A 189 -8.25 10.71 -9.75
C SER A 189 -7.44 11.90 -10.29
N ALA A 190 -6.24 11.66 -10.83
CA ALA A 190 -5.40 12.69 -11.42
C ALA A 190 -6.04 13.34 -12.64
N ILE A 191 -6.59 12.55 -13.55
CA ILE A 191 -7.29 13.04 -14.73
C ILE A 191 -8.51 13.86 -14.34
N VAL A 192 -9.30 13.39 -13.36
CA VAL A 192 -10.47 14.13 -12.89
C VAL A 192 -10.08 15.43 -12.19
N GLN A 193 -9.04 15.42 -11.33
CA GLN A 193 -8.60 16.63 -10.65
C GLN A 193 -8.00 17.66 -11.61
N SER A 194 -7.31 17.22 -12.66
CA SER A 194 -6.71 18.14 -13.64
C SER A 194 -7.68 18.68 -14.69
N ARG A 195 -8.73 17.93 -15.05
CA ARG A 195 -9.64 18.27 -16.17
C ARG A 195 -11.07 18.60 -15.74
N GLY A 196 -11.41 18.41 -14.46
CA GLY A 196 -12.78 18.36 -13.98
C GLY A 196 -13.42 17.00 -14.24
N GLU A 197 -14.51 16.70 -13.54
CA GLU A 197 -15.09 15.34 -13.55
C GLU A 197 -15.66 14.94 -14.91
N GLU A 198 -16.47 15.79 -15.53
CA GLU A 198 -17.10 15.51 -16.82
C GLU A 198 -16.05 15.23 -17.90
N LYS A 199 -15.17 16.21 -18.17
CA LYS A 199 -14.09 16.06 -19.16
C LYS A 199 -13.09 14.97 -18.81
N GLY A 200 -12.86 14.77 -17.51
CA GLY A 200 -11.99 13.69 -17.02
C GLY A 200 -12.55 12.31 -17.34
N MET A 201 -13.84 12.08 -17.11
CA MET A 201 -14.50 10.81 -17.44
C MET A 201 -14.61 10.60 -18.96
N GLU A 202 -14.88 11.63 -19.75
CA GLU A 202 -14.82 11.55 -21.21
C GLU A 202 -13.43 11.14 -21.71
N TYR A 203 -12.37 11.75 -21.15
CA TYR A 203 -10.99 11.38 -21.46
C TYR A 203 -10.72 9.92 -21.11
N LEU A 204 -11.11 9.47 -19.91
CA LEU A 204 -10.91 8.10 -19.44
C LEU A 204 -11.66 7.07 -20.30
N ALA A 205 -12.85 7.41 -20.80
CA ALA A 205 -13.57 6.58 -21.77
C ALA A 205 -12.84 6.46 -23.10
N LYS A 206 -12.21 7.55 -23.58
CA LYS A 206 -11.36 7.53 -24.78
C LYS A 206 -10.07 6.72 -24.53
N LEU A 207 -9.42 6.93 -23.39
CA LEU A 207 -8.22 6.18 -23.00
C LEU A 207 -8.51 4.68 -22.89
N ASN A 208 -9.69 4.29 -22.38
CA ASN A 208 -10.10 2.88 -22.32
C ASN A 208 -10.04 2.17 -23.68
N LYS A 209 -10.32 2.87 -24.79
CA LYS A 209 -10.23 2.31 -26.15
C LYS A 209 -8.80 2.04 -26.59
N GLN A 210 -7.81 2.67 -25.95
CA GLN A 210 -6.38 2.45 -26.19
C GLN A 210 -5.82 1.33 -25.31
N VAL A 211 -6.51 1.02 -24.19
CA VAL A 211 -6.03 0.06 -23.20
C VAL A 211 -6.25 -1.38 -23.67
N LYS A 212 -5.14 -2.11 -23.81
CA LYS A 212 -5.13 -3.55 -24.10
C LYS A 212 -5.56 -4.37 -22.88
N GLN A 213 -5.13 -3.97 -21.70
CA GLN A 213 -5.34 -4.75 -20.49
C GLN A 213 -5.26 -3.90 -19.22
N TYR A 214 -6.12 -4.23 -18.26
CA TYR A 214 -6.07 -3.75 -16.88
C TYR A 214 -5.48 -4.81 -15.95
N THR A 215 -4.38 -4.50 -15.26
CA THR A 215 -3.67 -5.43 -14.38
C THR A 215 -4.12 -5.29 -12.93
N LYS A 216 -4.07 -6.39 -12.15
CA LYS A 216 -4.33 -6.35 -10.70
C LYS A 216 -3.22 -5.62 -9.93
N ALA A 217 -1.97 -5.78 -10.37
CA ALA A 217 -0.80 -5.19 -9.72
C ALA A 217 -0.37 -3.91 -10.42
N GLY A 218 -0.21 -2.81 -9.66
CA GLY A 218 0.14 -1.50 -10.21
C GLY A 218 1.52 -1.42 -10.88
N ALA A 219 2.46 -2.31 -10.53
CA ALA A 219 3.79 -2.37 -11.17
C ALA A 219 3.83 -3.22 -12.46
N ALA A 220 2.80 -4.05 -12.73
CA ALA A 220 2.80 -4.94 -13.88
C ALA A 220 2.86 -4.22 -15.24
N PRO A 221 2.24 -3.05 -15.45
CA PRO A 221 2.33 -2.33 -16.73
C PRO A 221 3.75 -2.03 -17.17
N ALA A 222 4.66 -1.69 -16.24
CA ALA A 222 6.07 -1.48 -16.58
C ALA A 222 6.72 -2.75 -17.15
N ARG A 223 6.40 -3.91 -16.57
CA ARG A 223 6.94 -5.19 -17.04
C ARG A 223 6.41 -5.54 -18.43
N SER A 224 5.12 -5.31 -18.68
CA SER A 224 4.54 -5.54 -20.03
C SER A 224 5.25 -4.71 -21.10
N ALA A 225 5.57 -3.43 -20.83
CA ALA A 225 6.36 -2.61 -21.75
C ALA A 225 7.80 -3.13 -21.89
N ALA A 226 8.48 -3.51 -20.81
CA ALA A 226 9.83 -4.04 -20.88
C ALA A 226 9.93 -5.35 -21.70
N LEU A 227 8.90 -6.19 -21.63
CA LEU A 227 8.82 -7.45 -22.41
C LEU A 227 8.37 -7.25 -23.85
N GLY A 228 7.93 -6.06 -24.24
CA GLY A 228 7.39 -5.78 -25.58
C GLY A 228 5.96 -6.30 -25.79
N GLU A 229 5.24 -6.58 -24.73
CA GLU A 229 3.83 -6.98 -24.80
C GLU A 229 2.91 -5.80 -25.12
N THR A 230 3.39 -4.58 -24.90
CA THR A 230 2.70 -3.31 -25.10
C THR A 230 3.71 -2.19 -25.32
N ALA A 231 3.33 -1.16 -26.09
CA ALA A 231 4.19 0.01 -26.29
C ALA A 231 4.32 0.87 -25.01
N ILE A 232 3.24 0.96 -24.23
CA ILE A 232 3.13 1.90 -23.10
C ILE A 232 2.55 1.20 -21.87
N GLY A 233 3.27 1.27 -20.76
CA GLY A 233 2.77 0.95 -19.43
C GLY A 233 2.53 2.23 -18.61
N ILE A 234 1.30 2.49 -18.19
CA ILE A 234 1.01 3.63 -17.30
C ILE A 234 1.18 3.16 -15.86
N THR A 235 2.22 3.66 -15.19
CA THR A 235 2.55 3.32 -13.79
C THR A 235 3.55 4.34 -13.23
N TYR A 236 4.04 4.08 -12.01
CA TYR A 236 5.04 4.95 -11.40
C TYR A 236 6.43 4.75 -12.03
N LEU A 237 7.16 5.85 -12.23
CA LEU A 237 8.48 5.85 -12.87
C LEU A 237 9.49 4.93 -12.19
N HIS A 238 9.45 4.80 -10.87
CA HIS A 238 10.37 3.92 -10.14
C HIS A 238 10.27 2.44 -10.57
N ASN A 239 9.11 1.99 -11.10
CA ASN A 239 8.97 0.65 -11.67
C ASN A 239 9.77 0.50 -12.97
N GLY A 240 9.78 1.53 -13.82
CA GLY A 240 10.59 1.55 -15.05
C GLY A 240 12.07 1.70 -14.74
N ILE A 241 12.45 2.59 -13.80
CA ILE A 241 13.83 2.76 -13.35
C ILE A 241 14.39 1.42 -12.88
N ARG A 242 13.64 0.67 -12.08
CA ARG A 242 14.02 -0.65 -11.62
C ARG A 242 14.32 -1.60 -12.78
N LEU A 243 13.46 -1.66 -13.79
CA LEU A 243 13.65 -2.53 -14.94
C LEU A 243 14.88 -2.12 -15.77
N ILE A 244 15.16 -0.83 -15.93
CA ILE A 244 16.39 -0.34 -16.57
C ILE A 244 17.62 -0.83 -15.80
N LYS A 245 17.60 -0.76 -14.48
CA LYS A 245 18.71 -1.24 -13.63
C LYS A 245 18.85 -2.76 -13.63
N GLU A 246 17.76 -3.48 -13.87
CA GLU A 246 17.76 -4.94 -14.07
C GLU A 246 18.22 -5.35 -15.47
N GLY A 247 18.65 -4.40 -16.32
CA GLY A 247 19.23 -4.68 -17.64
C GLY A 247 18.25 -4.57 -18.82
N ASN A 248 17.03 -4.09 -18.63
CA ASN A 248 16.08 -3.89 -19.75
C ASN A 248 16.42 -2.57 -20.48
N THR A 249 17.37 -2.64 -21.43
CA THR A 249 17.90 -1.47 -22.16
C THR A 249 16.91 -0.84 -23.13
N ASN A 250 15.85 -1.55 -23.48
CA ASN A 250 14.75 -1.05 -24.32
C ASN A 250 13.76 -0.15 -23.58
N VAL A 251 13.79 -0.16 -22.24
CA VAL A 251 12.84 0.64 -21.45
C VAL A 251 13.22 2.12 -21.51
N ARG A 252 12.25 2.96 -21.89
CA ARG A 252 12.33 4.42 -21.82
C ARG A 252 11.27 4.96 -20.85
N LEU A 253 11.49 6.15 -20.34
CA LEU A 253 10.58 6.80 -19.39
C LEU A 253 10.12 8.13 -19.99
N SER A 254 8.84 8.45 -19.81
CA SER A 254 8.28 9.73 -20.19
C SER A 254 7.29 10.24 -19.13
N LEU A 255 7.11 11.54 -19.09
CA LEU A 255 6.20 12.27 -18.21
C LEU A 255 5.35 13.23 -19.03
N PRO A 256 4.07 13.44 -18.63
CA PRO A 256 3.25 14.47 -19.27
C PRO A 256 3.73 15.87 -18.85
N GLU A 257 4.00 16.74 -19.85
CA GLU A 257 4.49 18.11 -19.68
C GLU A 257 3.46 19.03 -19.00
N GLU A 258 2.16 18.74 -19.16
CA GLU A 258 1.10 19.46 -18.48
C GLU A 258 1.07 19.19 -16.96
N GLY A 259 1.74 18.15 -16.53
CA GLY A 259 1.89 17.76 -15.14
C GLY A 259 1.33 16.38 -14.84
N THR A 260 1.88 15.75 -13.82
CA THR A 260 1.48 14.41 -13.37
C THR A 260 1.16 14.38 -11.88
N ALA A 261 0.45 13.32 -11.47
CA ALA A 261 0.24 13.02 -10.05
C ALA A 261 1.40 12.16 -9.50
N TYR A 262 1.37 12.00 -8.19
CA TYR A 262 2.29 11.09 -7.51
C TYR A 262 1.53 10.24 -6.50
N GLU A 263 2.08 9.08 -6.15
CA GLU A 263 1.65 8.39 -4.95
C GLU A 263 2.43 8.92 -3.74
N LEU A 264 1.76 8.91 -2.61
CA LEU A 264 2.38 8.98 -1.30
C LEU A 264 2.17 7.62 -0.65
N GLY A 265 3.19 6.78 -0.67
CA GLY A 265 3.12 5.48 -0.01
C GLY A 265 3.12 5.67 1.51
N ALA A 266 2.26 4.95 2.22
CA ALA A 266 2.08 5.16 3.64
C ALA A 266 2.22 3.89 4.48
N VAL A 267 2.33 4.07 5.80
CA VAL A 267 2.27 3.02 6.82
C VAL A 267 1.19 3.37 7.84
N ALA A 268 0.45 2.36 8.30
CA ALA A 268 -0.62 2.51 9.29
C ALA A 268 -0.77 1.25 10.14
N ILE A 269 -1.29 1.42 11.36
CA ILE A 269 -1.75 0.31 12.20
C ILE A 269 -3.20 -0.02 11.85
N ILE A 270 -3.50 -1.28 11.66
CA ILE A 270 -4.87 -1.76 11.41
C ILE A 270 -5.65 -1.73 12.73
N LYS A 271 -6.92 -1.32 12.67
CA LYS A 271 -7.80 -1.26 13.84
C LYS A 271 -7.89 -2.62 14.53
N ASN A 272 -7.80 -2.63 15.86
CA ASN A 272 -7.78 -3.85 16.68
C ASN A 272 -6.65 -4.82 16.29
N ALA A 273 -5.49 -4.30 15.88
CA ALA A 273 -4.31 -5.07 15.53
C ALA A 273 -4.00 -6.17 16.56
N PRO A 274 -3.77 -7.44 16.12
CA PRO A 274 -3.45 -8.54 17.04
C PRO A 274 -2.22 -8.26 17.91
N ASP A 275 -1.19 -7.61 17.34
CA ASP A 275 0.10 -7.35 17.98
C ASP A 275 0.39 -5.85 18.02
N MET A 276 -0.37 -5.10 18.81
CA MET A 276 -0.33 -3.63 18.87
C MET A 276 1.07 -3.08 19.17
N GLU A 277 1.79 -3.63 20.15
CA GLU A 277 3.12 -3.11 20.53
C GLU A 277 4.17 -3.39 19.41
N ALA A 278 4.11 -4.55 18.77
CA ALA A 278 4.94 -4.83 17.62
C ALA A 278 4.57 -3.95 16.40
N ALA A 279 3.27 -3.63 16.23
CA ALA A 279 2.81 -2.71 15.20
C ALA A 279 3.36 -1.30 15.38
N LYS A 280 3.34 -0.75 16.60
CA LYS A 280 3.96 0.54 16.90
C LYS A 280 5.45 0.54 16.62
N LYS A 281 6.18 -0.50 17.07
CA LYS A 281 7.61 -0.66 16.77
C LYS A 281 7.86 -0.70 15.25
N PHE A 282 6.99 -1.37 14.48
CA PHE A 282 7.12 -1.42 13.03
C PHE A 282 6.92 -0.04 12.39
N VAL A 283 5.89 0.71 12.80
CA VAL A 283 5.64 2.07 12.31
C VAL A 283 6.81 2.99 12.68
N ASP A 284 7.30 2.96 13.92
CA ASP A 284 8.45 3.77 14.34
C ASP A 284 9.69 3.46 13.50
N TRP A 285 9.98 2.20 13.30
CA TRP A 285 11.11 1.75 12.49
C TRP A 285 10.97 2.17 11.01
N ALA A 286 9.78 2.00 10.42
CA ALA A 286 9.53 2.32 9.02
C ALA A 286 9.74 3.82 8.69
N LEU A 287 9.65 4.70 9.68
CA LEU A 287 9.85 6.14 9.55
C LEU A 287 11.30 6.59 9.81
N THR A 288 12.20 5.68 10.18
CA THR A 288 13.61 6.01 10.35
C THR A 288 14.31 6.26 9.03
N LYS A 289 15.39 7.07 9.06
CA LYS A 289 16.30 7.23 7.91
C LYS A 289 16.72 5.88 7.34
N LYS A 290 17.24 4.99 8.21
CA LYS A 290 17.73 3.67 7.81
C LYS A 290 16.67 2.87 7.04
N ALA A 291 15.46 2.77 7.59
CA ALA A 291 14.39 1.99 6.98
C ALA A 291 13.97 2.54 5.61
N GLN A 292 13.89 3.85 5.46
CA GLN A 292 13.53 4.47 4.18
C GLN A 292 14.64 4.33 3.13
N GLU A 293 15.91 4.40 3.52
CA GLU A 293 17.06 4.22 2.63
C GLU A 293 17.29 2.75 2.20
N ILE A 294 16.73 1.76 2.89
CA ILE A 294 16.84 0.34 2.53
C ILE A 294 16.45 0.09 1.06
N GLY A 295 15.43 0.78 0.60
CA GLY A 295 14.92 0.65 -0.76
C GLY A 295 15.96 0.91 -1.84
N GLN A 296 16.86 1.89 -1.66
CA GLN A 296 17.88 2.28 -2.64
C GLN A 296 18.82 1.12 -3.00
N HIS A 297 19.19 0.32 -2.01
CA HIS A 297 20.08 -0.82 -2.18
C HIS A 297 19.35 -2.09 -2.65
N ASN A 298 18.01 -2.00 -2.80
CA ASN A 298 17.13 -3.12 -3.11
C ASN A 298 16.14 -2.80 -4.23
N ASN A 299 16.58 -2.06 -5.22
CA ASN A 299 15.85 -1.74 -6.45
C ASN A 299 14.53 -0.98 -6.22
N SER A 300 14.46 -0.16 -5.17
CA SER A 300 13.37 0.77 -4.91
C SER A 300 13.86 2.21 -5.13
N TYR A 301 13.28 2.89 -6.10
CA TYR A 301 13.75 4.18 -6.61
C TYR A 301 12.72 5.29 -6.40
N GLN A 302 12.04 5.29 -5.22
CA GLN A 302 11.10 6.32 -4.82
C GLN A 302 11.82 7.49 -4.14
N PHE A 303 11.20 8.66 -4.14
CA PHE A 303 11.57 9.73 -3.21
C PHE A 303 11.17 9.34 -1.79
N LEU A 304 11.91 9.84 -0.80
CA LEU A 304 11.73 9.49 0.60
C LEU A 304 11.06 10.65 1.36
N THR A 305 10.26 10.34 2.36
CA THR A 305 9.54 11.36 3.15
C THR A 305 10.31 11.83 4.37
N ASN A 306 11.22 11.01 4.91
CA ASN A 306 12.10 11.42 5.99
C ASN A 306 13.14 12.42 5.46
N PRO A 307 13.19 13.67 5.95
CA PRO A 307 14.08 14.72 5.42
C PRO A 307 15.57 14.44 5.67
N GLU A 308 15.89 13.53 6.57
CA GLU A 308 17.28 13.11 6.84
C GLU A 308 17.73 11.98 5.91
N ALA A 309 16.80 11.33 5.21
CA ALA A 309 17.09 10.24 4.29
C ALA A 309 17.53 10.79 2.92
N ASN A 310 18.48 10.09 2.29
CA ASN A 310 18.97 10.44 0.96
C ASN A 310 18.17 9.68 -0.09
N PRO A 311 17.38 10.33 -0.95
CA PRO A 311 16.68 9.66 -2.03
C PRO A 311 17.66 9.11 -3.07
N PRO A 312 17.29 8.02 -3.79
CA PRO A 312 18.14 7.44 -4.82
C PRO A 312 18.42 8.45 -5.96
N GLU A 313 19.65 8.45 -6.48
CA GLU A 313 20.06 9.36 -7.57
C GLU A 313 19.15 9.24 -8.80
N GLU A 314 18.66 8.04 -9.08
CA GLU A 314 17.75 7.78 -10.19
C GLU A 314 16.40 8.49 -10.03
N ALA A 315 15.87 8.57 -8.80
CA ALA A 315 14.67 9.35 -8.52
C ALA A 315 14.94 10.85 -8.70
N MET A 316 16.11 11.34 -8.27
CA MET A 316 16.49 12.72 -8.34
C MET A 316 16.57 13.28 -9.77
N LYS A 317 16.69 12.43 -10.80
CA LYS A 317 16.59 12.85 -12.22
C LYS A 317 15.21 13.44 -12.57
N PHE A 318 14.19 13.14 -11.78
CA PHE A 318 12.81 13.60 -11.97
C PHE A 318 12.36 14.61 -10.91
N LYS A 319 13.28 15.14 -10.09
CA LYS A 319 12.95 16.08 -8.99
C LYS A 319 12.22 17.35 -9.46
N ASP A 320 12.50 17.78 -10.69
CA ASP A 320 11.92 18.99 -11.29
C ASP A 320 10.68 18.67 -12.17
N ALA A 321 10.15 17.44 -12.10
CA ALA A 321 8.93 17.08 -12.82
C ALA A 321 7.76 17.96 -12.38
N LYS A 322 6.96 18.42 -13.36
CA LYS A 322 5.76 19.20 -13.08
C LYS A 322 4.72 18.29 -12.44
N LEU A 323 4.30 18.60 -11.23
CA LEU A 323 3.23 17.91 -10.54
C LEU A 323 1.95 18.75 -10.61
N ILE A 324 0.81 18.07 -10.72
CA ILE A 324 -0.50 18.72 -10.53
C ILE A 324 -0.71 18.98 -9.03
N ASP A 325 -1.60 19.90 -8.69
CA ASP A 325 -2.08 20.08 -7.32
C ASP A 325 -2.99 18.90 -6.91
N TYR A 326 -2.34 17.75 -6.60
CA TYR A 326 -3.04 16.50 -6.33
C TYR A 326 -3.50 16.45 -4.88
N ASN A 327 -4.81 16.56 -4.68
CA ASN A 327 -5.43 16.51 -3.36
C ASN A 327 -5.73 15.06 -2.95
N PHE A 328 -4.88 14.48 -2.10
CA PHE A 328 -5.04 13.11 -1.57
C PHE A 328 -6.31 12.95 -0.74
N GLN A 329 -6.68 13.96 0.08
CA GLN A 329 -7.88 13.89 0.89
C GLN A 329 -9.13 13.81 0.01
N TRP A 330 -9.22 14.71 -0.98
CA TRP A 330 -10.31 14.68 -1.95
C TRP A 330 -10.35 13.34 -2.72
N SER A 331 -9.19 12.84 -3.14
CA SER A 331 -9.06 11.56 -3.82
C SER A 331 -9.60 10.42 -2.96
N GLY A 332 -9.18 10.32 -1.71
CA GLY A 332 -9.66 9.31 -0.77
C GLY A 332 -11.15 9.41 -0.50
N ASP A 333 -11.66 10.63 -0.24
CA ASP A 333 -13.08 10.88 0.06
C ASP A 333 -14.01 10.52 -1.10
N ASN A 334 -13.55 10.70 -2.33
CA ASN A 334 -14.32 10.45 -3.55
C ASN A 334 -14.07 9.07 -4.17
N ARG A 335 -13.21 8.22 -3.58
CA ARG A 335 -12.75 6.98 -4.19
C ARG A 335 -13.89 6.07 -4.66
N ALA A 336 -14.86 5.80 -3.82
CA ALA A 336 -15.99 4.92 -4.16
C ALA A 336 -16.81 5.48 -5.35
N ARG A 337 -17.12 6.76 -5.29
CA ARG A 337 -17.90 7.47 -6.31
C ARG A 337 -17.18 7.53 -7.66
N LEU A 338 -15.87 7.84 -7.63
CA LEU A 338 -15.06 7.91 -8.86
C LEU A 338 -14.88 6.52 -9.51
N LEU A 339 -14.76 5.46 -8.71
CA LEU A 339 -14.71 4.11 -9.24
C LEU A 339 -16.03 3.70 -9.89
N GLU A 340 -17.17 4.09 -9.33
CA GLU A 340 -18.48 3.85 -9.93
C GLU A 340 -18.62 4.63 -11.25
N ALA A 341 -18.29 5.93 -11.25
CA ALA A 341 -18.32 6.78 -12.44
C ALA A 341 -17.40 6.26 -13.55
N TRP A 342 -16.17 5.85 -13.22
CA TRP A 342 -15.24 5.25 -14.15
C TRP A 342 -15.80 3.94 -14.74
N ASN A 343 -16.30 3.03 -13.89
CA ASN A 343 -16.90 1.78 -14.36
C ASN A 343 -18.07 2.01 -15.34
N LYS A 344 -18.83 3.08 -15.16
CA LYS A 344 -19.90 3.47 -16.09
C LYS A 344 -19.30 3.99 -17.39
N ALA A 345 -18.37 4.94 -17.32
CA ALA A 345 -17.76 5.58 -18.49
C ALA A 345 -17.01 4.62 -19.43
N VAL A 346 -16.40 3.56 -18.89
CA VAL A 346 -15.64 2.57 -19.71
C VAL A 346 -16.51 1.45 -20.28
N LYS A 347 -17.79 1.37 -19.91
CA LYS A 347 -18.74 0.40 -20.48
C LYS A 347 -19.54 0.99 -21.63
N GLU A 348 -19.63 2.31 -21.74
CA GLU A 348 -20.23 3.07 -22.83
C GLU A 348 -19.23 3.23 -23.99
#